data_fa358e25a5276d216cd5d6745a9b176d
#
_entry.id   fa358e25a5276d216cd5d6745a9b176d
#
_cell.length_a   1.000
_cell.length_b   1.000
_cell.length_c   1.000
_cell.angle_alpha   90.00
_cell.angle_beta   90.00
_cell.angle_gamma   90.00
#
_symmetry.space_group_name_H-M   'P 1'
#
loop_
_entity.id
_entity.type
_entity.pdbx_description
1 polymer ?
#
loop_
_entity_poly.entity_id
_entity_poly.type
_entity_poly.pdbx_seq_one_letter_code
_entity_poly.pdbx_strand_id
1 'polypeptide(L)'
;MGTQLQPSQLNSPGKDIESYLSSVHSIPILTKEEEQELALKLYEEDDLDAARQLVIHHLRFVVHIARSYQGYGLPLGDIIQEGNVGLMKAVDKYDPHRGVKLVSFAVHWICLLYTSD
;
A
#
# COMPACT_ATOMS: atom_id res chain seq x y z
N MET A 1 -13.63 -18.33 -5.06
CA MET A 1 -13.45 -17.97 -4.48
C MET A 1 -12.50 -17.46 -4.20
N GLY A 2 -12.16 -16.98 -4.20
CA GLY A 2 -11.07 -16.55 -4.02
C GLY A 2 -10.71 -16.08 -2.91
N THR A 3 -9.85 -16.38 -2.54
CA THR A 3 -9.55 -16.03 -1.46
C THR A 3 -8.84 -14.84 -1.52
N GLN A 4 -9.43 -13.78 -1.74
CA GLN A 4 -8.81 -12.58 -1.71
C GLN A 4 -8.41 -12.22 -0.36
N LEU A 5 -7.18 -11.84 -0.10
CA LEU A 5 -6.75 -11.31 1.16
C LEU A 5 -7.29 -9.94 1.35
N GLN A 6 -7.79 -9.67 2.52
CA GLN A 6 -8.25 -8.34 2.85
C GLN A 6 -7.26 -7.71 3.79
N PRO A 7 -7.13 -6.39 3.81
CA PRO A 7 -6.21 -5.76 4.77
C PRO A 7 -6.47 -6.18 6.20
N SER A 8 -7.73 -6.42 6.54
CA SER A 8 -8.06 -6.83 7.89
C SER A 8 -7.63 -8.25 8.20
N GLN A 9 -7.30 -9.04 7.19
CA GLN A 9 -6.86 -10.40 7.41
C GLN A 9 -5.37 -10.51 7.61
N LEU A 10 -4.65 -9.44 7.35
CA LEU A 10 -3.24 -9.42 7.60
C LEU A 10 -3.01 -9.01 9.04
N ASN A 11 -2.02 -9.62 9.65
CA ASN A 11 -1.70 -9.24 11.01
C ASN A 11 -1.24 -7.81 11.06
N SER A 12 -1.55 -7.15 12.15
CA SER A 12 -1.07 -5.81 12.36
C SER A 12 0.44 -5.86 12.52
N PRO A 13 1.18 -4.96 11.86
CA PRO A 13 2.63 -5.00 11.97
C PRO A 13 3.14 -4.76 13.38
N GLY A 14 2.34 -4.20 14.25
CA GLY A 14 2.79 -3.94 15.59
C GLY A 14 2.84 -5.15 16.48
N LYS A 15 2.13 -6.22 16.13
CA LYS A 15 2.05 -7.35 17.00
C LYS A 15 3.00 -8.47 16.63
N ASP A 16 3.08 -8.84 15.39
CA ASP A 16 3.96 -9.90 14.92
C ASP A 16 4.50 -9.44 13.58
N ILE A 17 5.58 -8.72 13.66
CA ILE A 17 6.14 -8.10 12.47
C ILE A 17 6.63 -9.13 11.46
N GLU A 18 7.20 -10.23 11.92
CA GLU A 18 7.71 -11.22 10.99
C GLU A 18 6.62 -11.92 10.23
N SER A 19 5.53 -12.23 10.90
CA SER A 19 4.39 -12.83 10.26
C SER A 19 3.78 -11.86 9.23
N TYR A 20 3.70 -10.59 9.60
CA TYR A 20 3.19 -9.58 8.69
C TYR A 20 4.06 -9.48 7.44
N LEU A 21 5.39 -9.41 7.62
CA LEU A 21 6.30 -9.29 6.49
C LEU A 21 6.21 -10.49 5.57
N SER A 22 6.09 -11.68 6.16
CA SER A 22 5.95 -12.89 5.38
C SER A 22 4.67 -12.87 4.56
N SER A 23 3.57 -12.44 5.17
CA SER A 23 2.29 -12.35 4.48
C SER A 23 2.35 -11.36 3.32
N VAL A 24 2.95 -10.22 3.56
CA VAL A 24 3.07 -9.19 2.54
C VAL A 24 3.89 -9.68 1.36
N HIS A 25 4.98 -10.36 1.63
CA HIS A 25 5.86 -10.83 0.57
C HIS A 25 5.27 -11.98 -0.22
N SER A 26 4.24 -12.62 0.30
CA SER A 26 3.58 -13.69 -0.42
C SER A 26 2.55 -13.17 -1.43
N ILE A 27 2.22 -11.90 -1.37
CA ILE A 27 1.23 -11.31 -2.27
C ILE A 27 1.91 -10.97 -3.60
N PRO A 28 1.37 -11.45 -4.74
CA PRO A 28 2.02 -11.19 -6.02
C PRO A 28 2.00 -9.71 -6.39
N ILE A 29 2.97 -9.33 -7.19
CA ILE A 29 3.01 -7.97 -7.74
C ILE A 29 2.06 -7.93 -8.92
N LEU A 30 1.28 -6.87 -9.02
CA LEU A 30 0.36 -6.70 -10.14
C LEU A 30 1.13 -6.37 -11.41
N THR A 31 0.65 -6.86 -12.54
CA THR A 31 1.18 -6.43 -13.82
C THR A 31 0.70 -4.99 -14.06
N LYS A 32 1.35 -4.33 -15.00
CA LYS A 32 0.96 -2.98 -15.36
C LYS A 32 -0.51 -2.94 -15.81
N GLU A 33 -0.91 -3.94 -16.57
CA GLU A 33 -2.28 -3.99 -17.09
C GLU A 33 -3.29 -4.22 -15.97
N GLU A 34 -2.96 -5.10 -15.03
CA GLU A 34 -3.84 -5.36 -13.90
C GLU A 34 -3.99 -4.12 -13.04
N GLU A 35 -2.90 -3.43 -12.79
CA GLU A 35 -2.94 -2.22 -11.99
C GLU A 35 -3.80 -1.15 -12.66
N GLN A 36 -3.61 -0.98 -13.97
CA GLN A 36 -4.36 0.02 -14.71
C GLN A 36 -5.86 -0.29 -14.69
N GLU A 37 -6.21 -1.55 -14.85
CA GLU A 37 -7.61 -1.95 -14.84
C GLU A 37 -8.25 -1.65 -13.48
N LEU A 38 -7.55 -1.98 -12.40
CA LEU A 38 -8.08 -1.72 -11.06
C LEU A 38 -8.19 -0.22 -10.81
N ALA A 39 -7.19 0.54 -11.24
CA ALA A 39 -7.21 1.98 -11.04
C ALA A 39 -8.37 2.63 -11.79
N LEU A 40 -8.65 2.16 -13.00
CA LEU A 40 -9.77 2.69 -13.76
C LEU A 40 -11.10 2.35 -13.11
N LYS A 41 -11.24 1.14 -12.61
CA LYS A 41 -12.48 0.76 -11.92
C LYS A 41 -12.71 1.64 -10.70
N LEU A 42 -11.67 1.92 -9.97
CA LEU A 42 -11.81 2.77 -8.80
C LEU A 42 -12.14 4.20 -9.21
N TYR A 43 -11.42 4.72 -10.19
CA TYR A 43 -11.56 6.11 -10.58
C TYR A 43 -12.92 6.39 -11.24
N GLU A 44 -13.37 5.50 -12.10
CA GLU A 44 -14.58 5.72 -12.88
C GLU A 44 -15.82 5.14 -12.25
N GLU A 45 -15.71 4.06 -11.49
CA GLU A 45 -16.86 3.40 -10.92
C GLU A 45 -16.89 3.42 -9.40
N ASP A 46 -15.90 4.05 -8.80
CA ASP A 46 -15.82 4.14 -7.34
C ASP A 46 -15.83 2.74 -6.71
N ASP A 47 -15.15 1.81 -7.35
CA ASP A 47 -15.15 0.41 -6.94
C ASP A 47 -14.22 0.21 -5.75
N LEU A 48 -14.80 0.03 -4.57
CA LEU A 48 -14.02 -0.10 -3.35
C LEU A 48 -13.21 -1.38 -3.29
N ASP A 49 -13.67 -2.44 -3.96
CA ASP A 49 -12.88 -3.65 -4.01
C ASP A 49 -11.61 -3.44 -4.81
N ALA A 50 -11.69 -2.67 -5.88
CA ALA A 50 -10.51 -2.32 -6.64
C ALA A 50 -9.53 -1.53 -5.78
N ALA A 51 -10.05 -0.64 -4.94
CA ALA A 51 -9.18 0.12 -4.03
C ALA A 51 -8.46 -0.82 -3.06
N ARG A 52 -9.18 -1.79 -2.51
CA ARG A 52 -8.57 -2.76 -1.61
C ARG A 52 -7.48 -3.56 -2.30
N GLN A 53 -7.75 -3.99 -3.53
CA GLN A 53 -6.76 -4.75 -4.28
C GLN A 53 -5.50 -3.92 -4.54
N LEU A 54 -5.68 -2.66 -4.89
CA LEU A 54 -4.52 -1.80 -5.11
C LEU A 54 -3.70 -1.63 -3.85
N VAL A 55 -4.35 -1.46 -2.71
CA VAL A 55 -3.64 -1.33 -1.45
C VAL A 55 -2.90 -2.62 -1.11
N ILE A 56 -3.59 -3.74 -1.17
CA ILE A 56 -3.00 -5.02 -0.78
C ILE A 56 -1.77 -5.34 -1.61
N HIS A 57 -1.85 -5.13 -2.90
CA HIS A 57 -0.74 -5.50 -3.78
C HIS A 57 0.41 -4.48 -3.76
N HIS A 58 0.27 -3.40 -3.00
CA HIS A 58 1.34 -2.42 -2.85
C HIS A 58 1.88 -2.35 -1.44
N LEU A 59 1.47 -3.25 -0.55
CA LEU A 59 1.98 -3.25 0.82
C LEU A 59 3.48 -3.52 0.88
N ARG A 60 3.98 -4.34 -0.04
CA ARG A 60 5.42 -4.60 -0.12
C ARG A 60 6.20 -3.31 -0.37
N PHE A 61 5.63 -2.44 -1.19
CA PHE A 61 6.25 -1.16 -1.50
C PHE A 61 6.36 -0.29 -0.24
N VAL A 62 5.31 -0.30 0.59
CA VAL A 62 5.33 0.44 1.84
C VAL A 62 6.42 -0.09 2.77
N VAL A 63 6.55 -1.41 2.86
CA VAL A 63 7.59 -2.01 3.69
C VAL A 63 8.97 -1.55 3.24
N HIS A 64 9.18 -1.54 1.93
CA HIS A 64 10.46 -1.12 1.37
C HIS A 64 10.79 0.33 1.77
N ILE A 65 9.82 1.22 1.66
CA ILE A 65 10.03 2.62 2.03
C ILE A 65 10.23 2.73 3.54
N ALA A 66 9.43 2.01 4.32
CA ALA A 66 9.51 2.10 5.78
C ALA A 66 10.88 1.71 6.29
N ARG A 67 11.50 0.73 5.65
CA ARG A 67 12.83 0.30 6.08
C ARG A 67 13.87 1.41 5.93
N SER A 68 13.66 2.33 5.00
CA SER A 68 14.60 3.42 4.83
C SER A 68 14.49 4.45 5.95
N TYR A 69 13.44 4.36 6.75
CA TYR A 69 13.25 5.26 7.89
C TYR A 69 13.53 4.59 9.22
N GLN A 70 14.01 3.34 9.20
CA GLN A 70 14.39 2.68 10.44
C GLN A 70 15.61 3.37 11.03
N GLY A 71 15.75 3.29 12.32
CA GLY A 71 16.91 3.90 12.97
C GLY A 71 16.62 5.24 13.59
N TYR A 72 15.40 5.72 13.45
CA TYR A 72 15.04 7.01 14.02
C TYR A 72 14.22 6.87 15.30
N GLY A 73 14.29 5.71 15.91
CA GLY A 73 13.68 5.54 17.23
C GLY A 73 12.28 4.95 17.24
N LEU A 74 11.69 4.72 16.06
CA LEU A 74 10.37 4.14 16.00
C LEU A 74 10.43 2.68 15.59
N PRO A 75 9.57 1.83 16.13
CA PRO A 75 9.50 0.44 15.68
C PRO A 75 9.07 0.36 14.23
N LEU A 76 9.62 -0.60 13.50
CA LEU A 76 9.31 -0.76 12.09
C LEU A 76 7.80 -0.91 11.86
N GLY A 77 7.12 -1.64 12.75
CA GLY A 77 5.68 -1.82 12.61
C GLY A 77 4.92 -0.51 12.63
N ASP A 78 5.34 0.43 13.47
CA ASP A 78 4.68 1.73 13.54
C ASP A 78 4.93 2.53 12.27
N ILE A 79 6.14 2.45 11.74
CA ILE A 79 6.46 3.16 10.50
C ILE A 79 5.64 2.60 9.35
N ILE A 80 5.49 1.28 9.30
CA ILE A 80 4.69 0.65 8.26
C ILE A 80 3.23 1.08 8.37
N GLN A 81 2.68 1.15 9.58
CA GLN A 81 1.30 1.55 9.74
C GLN A 81 1.06 2.97 9.22
N GLU A 82 1.99 3.87 9.50
CA GLU A 82 1.89 5.23 8.97
C GLU A 82 1.97 5.21 7.44
N GLY A 83 2.89 4.41 6.91
CA GLY A 83 3.02 4.31 5.47
C GLY A 83 1.79 3.75 4.80
N ASN A 84 1.14 2.78 5.44
CA ASN A 84 -0.08 2.21 4.90
C ASN A 84 -1.20 3.24 4.83
N VAL A 85 -1.28 4.13 5.80
CA VAL A 85 -2.25 5.21 5.76
C VAL A 85 -1.97 6.12 4.56
N GLY A 86 -0.69 6.43 4.33
CA GLY A 86 -0.31 7.22 3.17
C GLY A 86 -0.65 6.54 1.86
N LEU A 87 -0.44 5.22 1.79
CA LEU A 87 -0.78 4.45 0.60
C LEU A 87 -2.28 4.50 0.34
N MET A 88 -3.09 4.36 1.37
CA MET A 88 -4.53 4.41 1.20
C MET A 88 -4.99 5.77 0.69
N LYS A 89 -4.39 6.84 1.20
CA LYS A 89 -4.71 8.17 0.70
C LYS A 89 -4.29 8.33 -0.75
N ALA A 90 -3.14 7.77 -1.12
CA ALA A 90 -2.67 7.84 -2.49
C ALA A 90 -3.63 7.11 -3.44
N VAL A 91 -4.07 5.91 -3.04
CA VAL A 91 -4.98 5.13 -3.87
C VAL A 91 -6.29 5.90 -4.07
N ASP A 92 -6.78 6.52 -3.01
CA ASP A 92 -8.02 7.27 -3.08
C ASP A 92 -7.93 8.45 -4.05
N LYS A 93 -6.76 9.06 -4.16
CA LYS A 93 -6.60 10.27 -4.97
C LYS A 93 -5.93 10.04 -6.32
N TYR A 94 -5.61 8.81 -6.62
CA TYR A 94 -4.87 8.50 -7.84
C TYR A 94 -5.75 8.65 -9.08
N ASP A 95 -5.22 9.34 -10.08
CA ASP A 95 -5.90 9.52 -11.36
C ASP A 95 -5.12 8.76 -12.42
N PRO A 96 -5.64 7.60 -12.88
CA PRO A 96 -4.91 6.78 -13.84
C PRO A 96 -4.74 7.42 -15.21
N HIS A 97 -5.45 8.52 -15.46
CA HIS A 97 -5.35 9.20 -16.75
C HIS A 97 -4.18 10.17 -16.83
N ARG A 98 -3.47 10.36 -15.70
CA ARG A 98 -2.40 11.33 -15.69
C ARG A 98 -1.06 10.82 -16.17
N GLY A 99 -0.95 9.54 -16.47
CA GLY A 99 0.28 8.99 -16.98
C GLY A 99 1.37 8.76 -15.95
N VAL A 100 1.05 8.88 -14.68
CA VAL A 100 2.00 8.64 -13.59
C VAL A 100 1.68 7.28 -12.99
N LYS A 101 2.70 6.49 -12.69
CA LYS A 101 2.48 5.20 -12.07
C LYS A 101 2.04 5.37 -10.63
N LEU A 102 1.24 4.43 -10.15
CA LEU A 102 0.75 4.51 -8.78
C LEU A 102 1.89 4.57 -7.77
N VAL A 103 2.94 3.76 -7.95
CA VAL A 103 4.06 3.77 -7.00
C VAL A 103 4.71 5.14 -6.93
N SER A 104 4.86 5.82 -8.06
CA SER A 104 5.48 7.14 -8.07
C SER A 104 4.61 8.17 -7.36
N PHE A 105 3.31 8.05 -7.55
CA PHE A 105 2.37 8.95 -6.89
C PHE A 105 2.31 8.66 -5.39
N ALA A 106 2.29 7.37 -5.05
CA ALA A 106 2.13 6.96 -3.66
C ALA A 106 3.32 7.33 -2.80
N VAL A 107 4.52 7.35 -3.38
CA VAL A 107 5.71 7.65 -2.58
C VAL A 107 5.61 9.03 -1.93
N HIS A 108 5.02 9.99 -2.62
CA HIS A 108 4.83 11.31 -2.04
C HIS A 108 3.90 11.27 -0.83
N TRP A 109 2.81 10.53 -0.93
CA TRP A 109 1.87 10.44 0.17
C TRP A 109 2.43 9.69 1.37
N ILE A 110 3.20 8.65 1.09
CA ILE A 110 3.80 7.85 2.16
C ILE A 110 4.87 8.65 2.88
N CYS A 111 5.78 9.24 2.14
CA CYS A 111 6.88 10.00 2.74
C CYS A 111 6.40 11.25 3.45
N LEU A 112 5.28 11.81 2.99
CA LEU A 112 4.74 12.98 3.62
C LEU A 112 4.38 12.73 5.08
N LEU A 113 3.84 11.57 5.38
CA LEU A 113 3.47 11.23 6.74
C LEU A 113 4.69 11.01 7.62
N TYR A 114 5.77 10.49 7.05
CA TYR A 114 6.99 10.26 7.82
C TYR A 114 7.73 11.55 8.14
N THR A 115 7.61 12.57 7.28
CA THR A 115 8.35 13.80 7.46
C THR A 115 7.48 14.92 8.04
N SER A 116 6.22 14.65 8.26
CA SER A 116 5.33 15.65 8.79
C SER A 116 5.57 15.78 10.29
N ASP A 117 5.66 16.93 10.78
CA ASP A 117 5.86 17.15 12.20
C ASP A 117 4.59 17.43 12.92
#